data_f3bae285a52f2284dc2ce61861213d9a
#
_entry.id   f3bae285a52f2284dc2ce61861213d9a
#
_cell.length_a   1.000
_cell.length_b   1.000
_cell.length_c   1.000
_cell.angle_alpha   90.00
_cell.angle_beta   90.00
_cell.angle_gamma   90.00
#
_symmetry.space_group_name_H-M   'P 1'
#
loop_
_entity.id
_entity.type
_entity.pdbx_description
1 polymer ?
#
loop_
_entity_poly.entity_id
_entity_poly.type
_entity_poly.pdbx_seq_one_letter_code
_entity_poly.pdbx_strand_id
1 'polypeptide(L)'
;MKDFIKINRAIDAKTLKEVQKNIEIRRKQGMYPDCFKYPLTLQFELTGQCNLACKHCYNRSGDADRDTLMTPDKWCDLARQIVSDGGIFQCIISGGEPLLLGDRLFDIMDILHEDGTSFVVITNGYLLTPEKVKRFSKYRFYWFQISIDGVTPEVHDEFRGVKGSWERAVKGAIEISNAGIPLVIAHTVTPQNIAQVEDMVELSFRLGASRIILGEVLPSGRAISNEDIILNHDEKNCLYGKIQELQMKYQNKIDIKRSGELSFQMKRYSIENNAGGIIRPNGEFRLDCMAPFIIGNVLKTPLKEMWLTHGINAWKSEEVQNFINSIDDDKQEGSIKNHIDKDILV
;
A
#
# COMPACT_ATOMS: atom_id res chain seq x y z
N MET A 1 -23.52 5.53 0.72
CA MET A 1 -22.24 5.50 1.44
C MET A 1 -22.06 4.32 2.38
N LYS A 2 -22.99 4.00 3.33
CA LYS A 2 -22.90 2.78 4.19
C LYS A 2 -22.85 1.47 3.39
N ASP A 3 -23.46 1.41 2.21
CA ASP A 3 -23.47 0.23 1.34
C ASP A 3 -22.15 0.05 0.58
N PHE A 4 -21.38 1.12 0.36
CA PHE A 4 -20.09 1.07 -0.31
C PHE A 4 -18.98 0.46 0.56
N ILE A 5 -19.04 0.66 1.89
CA ILE A 5 -18.15 -0.02 2.85
C ILE A 5 -18.41 -1.54 2.82
N LYS A 6 -19.68 -1.95 2.63
CA LYS A 6 -20.02 -3.37 2.37
C LYS A 6 -19.49 -3.86 1.02
N ILE A 7 -19.39 -2.97 0.03
CA ILE A 7 -18.82 -3.27 -1.29
C ILE A 7 -17.35 -3.66 -1.17
N ASN A 8 -16.56 -2.88 -0.45
CA ASN A 8 -15.14 -3.20 -0.24
C ASN A 8 -14.90 -4.47 0.59
N ARG A 9 -15.76 -4.76 1.58
CA ARG A 9 -15.69 -6.01 2.36
C ARG A 9 -16.05 -7.26 1.56
N ALA A 10 -16.82 -7.14 0.48
CA ALA A 10 -17.13 -8.27 -0.37
C ALA A 10 -16.03 -8.63 -1.39
N ILE A 11 -14.92 -7.88 -1.37
CA ILE A 11 -13.72 -8.15 -2.18
C ILE A 11 -12.73 -9.06 -1.43
N ASP A 12 -13.04 -9.59 -0.27
CA ASP A 12 -12.35 -10.75 0.35
C ASP A 12 -12.63 -12.06 -0.42
N ALA A 13 -12.74 -11.95 -1.75
CA ALA A 13 -12.87 -13.08 -2.63
C ALA A 13 -11.54 -13.85 -2.64
N LYS A 14 -11.60 -15.12 -2.28
CA LYS A 14 -10.42 -16.00 -2.22
C LYS A 14 -10.00 -16.51 -3.60
N THR A 15 -10.85 -16.35 -4.61
CA THR A 15 -10.60 -16.80 -5.97
C THR A 15 -10.99 -15.75 -7.00
N LEU A 16 -10.32 -15.74 -8.16
CA LEU A 16 -10.66 -14.86 -9.29
C LEU A 16 -12.11 -15.04 -9.77
N LYS A 17 -12.62 -16.28 -9.71
CA LYS A 17 -14.01 -16.60 -10.07
C LYS A 17 -15.02 -15.92 -9.14
N GLU A 18 -14.71 -15.85 -7.84
CA GLU A 18 -15.53 -15.12 -6.87
C GLU A 18 -15.49 -13.61 -7.13
N VAL A 19 -14.30 -13.06 -7.43
CA VAL A 19 -14.15 -11.63 -7.82
C VAL A 19 -15.06 -11.32 -8.99
N GLN A 20 -14.96 -12.08 -10.08
CA GLN A 20 -15.77 -11.89 -11.28
C GLN A 20 -17.27 -11.97 -10.98
N LYS A 21 -17.69 -13.02 -10.27
CA LYS A 21 -19.10 -13.20 -9.87
C LYS A 21 -19.63 -12.02 -9.06
N ASN A 22 -18.83 -11.52 -8.12
CA ASN A 22 -19.24 -10.39 -7.27
C ASN A 22 -19.38 -9.10 -8.07
N ILE A 23 -18.50 -8.84 -9.03
CA ILE A 23 -18.59 -7.67 -9.94
C ILE A 23 -19.85 -7.79 -10.81
N GLU A 24 -20.10 -8.95 -11.41
CA GLU A 24 -21.28 -9.18 -12.25
C GLU A 24 -22.60 -8.98 -11.50
N ILE A 25 -22.69 -9.49 -10.26
CA ILE A 25 -23.87 -9.29 -9.41
C ILE A 25 -24.12 -7.80 -9.18
N ARG A 26 -23.08 -7.03 -8.89
CA ARG A 26 -23.18 -5.59 -8.61
C ARG A 26 -23.49 -4.77 -9.84
N ARG A 27 -22.93 -5.13 -11.00
CA ARG A 27 -23.31 -4.53 -12.28
C ARG A 27 -24.80 -4.70 -12.55
N LYS A 28 -25.33 -5.93 -12.37
CA LYS A 28 -26.77 -6.21 -12.50
C LYS A 28 -27.65 -5.41 -11.52
N GLN A 29 -27.11 -5.06 -10.35
CA GLN A 29 -27.76 -4.24 -9.34
C GLN A 29 -27.61 -2.73 -9.58
N GLY A 30 -26.89 -2.32 -10.64
CA GLY A 30 -26.57 -0.91 -10.90
C GLY A 30 -25.61 -0.27 -9.91
N MET A 31 -24.92 -1.07 -9.07
CA MET A 31 -24.02 -0.59 -8.03
C MET A 31 -22.54 -0.56 -8.46
N TYR A 32 -22.22 -1.06 -9.64
CA TYR A 32 -20.86 -1.06 -10.18
C TYR A 32 -20.90 -0.73 -11.67
N PRO A 33 -20.65 0.53 -12.06
CA PRO A 33 -20.61 0.93 -13.47
C PRO A 33 -19.40 0.31 -14.19
N ASP A 34 -19.46 0.26 -15.50
CA ASP A 34 -18.35 -0.23 -16.32
C ASP A 34 -17.10 0.65 -16.18
N CYS A 35 -17.30 1.94 -15.93
CA CYS A 35 -16.25 2.92 -15.77
C CYS A 35 -16.64 3.99 -14.75
N PHE A 36 -15.76 4.25 -13.79
CA PHE A 36 -15.81 5.43 -12.94
C PHE A 36 -14.99 6.56 -13.56
N LYS A 37 -15.26 7.80 -13.16
CA LYS A 37 -14.46 8.97 -13.60
C LYS A 37 -13.01 8.93 -13.14
N TYR A 38 -12.73 8.23 -12.06
CA TYR A 38 -11.44 7.97 -11.45
C TYR A 38 -11.39 6.53 -10.95
N PRO A 39 -10.22 5.95 -10.69
CA PRO A 39 -10.13 4.70 -9.94
C PRO A 39 -10.83 4.82 -8.58
N LEU A 40 -11.35 3.72 -8.08
CA LEU A 40 -11.98 3.67 -6.74
C LEU A 40 -11.02 4.04 -5.63
N THR A 41 -9.76 3.66 -5.79
CA THR A 41 -8.68 3.94 -4.87
C THR A 41 -7.52 4.59 -5.61
N LEU A 42 -7.05 5.73 -5.12
CA LEU A 42 -5.80 6.34 -5.56
C LEU A 42 -4.78 6.31 -4.44
N GLN A 43 -3.59 5.84 -4.74
CA GLN A 43 -2.45 5.99 -3.84
C GLN A 43 -1.67 7.24 -4.23
N PHE A 44 -1.46 8.14 -3.27
CA PHE A 44 -0.60 9.30 -3.41
C PHE A 44 0.74 9.00 -2.73
N GLU A 45 1.78 8.79 -3.51
CA GLU A 45 3.15 8.78 -3.02
C GLU A 45 3.64 10.23 -2.92
N LEU A 46 3.34 10.88 -1.79
CA LEU A 46 3.45 12.33 -1.65
C LEU A 46 4.86 12.89 -1.79
N THR A 47 5.87 12.08 -1.50
CA THR A 47 7.28 12.48 -1.57
C THR A 47 8.19 11.29 -1.83
N GLY A 48 9.29 11.51 -2.55
CA GLY A 48 10.39 10.56 -2.68
C GLY A 48 11.33 10.55 -1.47
N GLN A 49 11.21 11.55 -0.57
CA GLN A 49 12.07 11.67 0.60
C GLN A 49 11.62 10.76 1.74
N CYS A 50 12.58 10.24 2.50
CA CYS A 50 12.33 9.44 3.69
C CYS A 50 13.39 9.74 4.76
N ASN A 51 12.98 9.67 6.02
CA ASN A 51 13.87 9.78 7.17
C ASN A 51 14.49 8.45 7.61
N LEU A 52 14.17 7.34 6.92
CA LEU A 52 14.76 6.01 7.12
C LEU A 52 15.45 5.52 5.85
N ALA A 53 16.34 4.52 5.99
CA ALA A 53 17.13 3.93 4.92
C ALA A 53 16.94 2.40 4.81
N CYS A 54 15.67 1.95 4.80
CA CYS A 54 15.31 0.53 4.85
C CYS A 54 15.97 -0.30 3.74
N LYS A 55 16.54 -1.46 4.09
CA LYS A 55 17.22 -2.38 3.16
C LYS A 55 16.31 -2.87 2.03
N HIS A 56 15.01 -3.04 2.31
CA HIS A 56 14.00 -3.57 1.39
C HIS A 56 13.21 -2.52 0.61
N CYS A 57 13.51 -1.22 0.76
CA CYS A 57 12.66 -0.17 0.22
C CYS A 57 12.50 -0.29 -1.31
N TYR A 58 11.28 -0.68 -1.74
CA TYR A 58 10.96 -0.88 -3.15
C TYR A 58 11.08 0.41 -3.97
N ASN A 59 10.89 1.56 -3.32
CA ASN A 59 10.87 2.87 -3.96
C ASN A 59 12.21 3.62 -3.87
N ARG A 60 13.24 3.04 -3.22
CA ARG A 60 14.52 3.69 -2.96
C ARG A 60 14.37 5.09 -2.33
N SER A 61 13.32 5.27 -1.52
CA SER A 61 13.00 6.57 -0.96
C SER A 61 14.12 7.12 -0.08
N GLY A 62 14.40 8.41 -0.22
CA GLY A 62 15.52 9.09 0.44
C GLY A 62 16.82 9.07 -0.36
N ASP A 63 16.93 8.29 -1.45
CA ASP A 63 18.08 8.35 -2.35
C ASP A 63 18.09 9.69 -3.10
N ALA A 64 19.30 10.19 -3.42
CA ALA A 64 19.49 11.53 -3.99
C ALA A 64 18.85 11.73 -5.38
N ASP A 65 18.65 10.64 -6.11
CA ASP A 65 18.05 10.62 -7.45
C ASP A 65 16.51 10.53 -7.43
N ARG A 66 15.87 10.64 -6.26
CA ARG A 66 14.40 10.56 -6.13
C ARG A 66 13.76 11.93 -6.24
N ASP A 67 13.34 12.26 -7.45
CA ASP A 67 12.68 13.53 -7.75
C ASP A 67 11.31 13.65 -7.08
N THR A 68 11.10 14.80 -6.44
CA THR A 68 9.78 15.21 -5.91
C THR A 68 9.33 16.45 -6.67
N LEU A 69 8.71 16.25 -7.85
CA LEU A 69 8.20 17.33 -8.70
C LEU A 69 6.77 17.75 -8.31
N MET A 70 6.04 16.86 -7.63
CA MET A 70 4.73 17.12 -7.05
C MET A 70 4.89 17.84 -5.72
N THR A 71 4.91 19.18 -5.76
CA THR A 71 4.92 19.99 -4.54
C THR A 71 3.59 19.84 -3.77
N PRO A 72 3.53 20.18 -2.46
CA PRO A 72 2.28 20.16 -1.72
C PRO A 72 1.16 20.94 -2.37
N ASP A 73 1.45 22.07 -3.03
CA ASP A 73 0.43 22.85 -3.75
C ASP A 73 -0.13 22.09 -4.96
N LYS A 74 0.73 21.43 -5.74
CA LYS A 74 0.29 20.58 -6.85
C LYS A 74 -0.55 19.39 -6.38
N TRP A 75 -0.23 18.81 -5.23
CA TRP A 75 -1.07 17.77 -4.62
C TRP A 75 -2.44 18.32 -4.19
N CYS A 76 -2.47 19.52 -3.60
CA CYS A 76 -3.73 20.20 -3.28
C CYS A 76 -4.55 20.50 -4.54
N ASP A 77 -3.92 20.95 -5.62
CA ASP A 77 -4.60 21.25 -6.89
C ASP A 77 -5.18 19.97 -7.51
N LEU A 78 -4.41 18.88 -7.51
CA LEU A 78 -4.90 17.57 -7.95
C LEU A 78 -6.08 17.09 -7.09
N ALA A 79 -6.00 17.23 -5.77
CA ALA A 79 -7.08 16.86 -4.85
C ALA A 79 -8.36 17.68 -5.14
N ARG A 80 -8.24 19.00 -5.35
CA ARG A 80 -9.38 19.87 -5.72
C ARG A 80 -9.98 19.46 -7.07
N GLN A 81 -9.15 19.11 -8.06
CA GLN A 81 -9.63 18.62 -9.35
C GLN A 81 -10.45 17.34 -9.19
N ILE A 82 -9.93 16.37 -8.43
CA ILE A 82 -10.61 15.11 -8.14
C ILE A 82 -11.96 15.37 -7.48
N VAL A 83 -12.01 16.21 -6.45
CA VAL A 83 -13.24 16.56 -5.73
C VAL A 83 -14.24 17.26 -6.65
N SER A 84 -13.82 18.23 -7.46
CA SER A 84 -14.69 18.94 -8.40
C SER A 84 -15.32 18.04 -9.46
N ASP A 85 -14.69 16.92 -9.77
CA ASP A 85 -15.18 15.93 -10.73
C ASP A 85 -16.06 14.83 -10.08
N GLY A 86 -16.26 14.84 -8.76
CA GLY A 86 -17.12 13.92 -8.01
C GLY A 86 -16.38 12.96 -7.09
N GLY A 87 -15.08 13.19 -6.85
CA GLY A 87 -14.30 12.53 -5.79
C GLY A 87 -13.85 11.11 -6.09
N ILE A 88 -13.21 10.52 -5.07
CA ILE A 88 -12.78 9.13 -5.01
C ILE A 88 -13.22 8.50 -3.69
N PHE A 89 -13.33 7.18 -3.65
CA PHE A 89 -13.75 6.49 -2.42
C PHE A 89 -12.68 6.43 -1.37
N GLN A 90 -11.45 6.18 -1.81
CA GLN A 90 -10.34 5.97 -0.91
C GLN A 90 -9.07 6.60 -1.46
N CYS A 91 -8.35 7.29 -0.58
CA CYS A 91 -6.99 7.75 -0.85
C CYS A 91 -6.02 7.02 0.07
N ILE A 92 -5.00 6.38 -0.52
CA ILE A 92 -3.88 5.82 0.22
C ILE A 92 -2.79 6.88 0.24
N ILE A 93 -2.47 7.36 1.42
CA ILE A 93 -1.38 8.32 1.66
C ILE A 93 -0.11 7.54 1.96
N SER A 94 0.89 7.71 1.14
CA SER A 94 2.19 7.03 1.25
C SER A 94 3.30 7.88 0.63
N GLY A 95 4.39 7.25 0.22
CA GLY A 95 5.53 7.86 -0.45
C GLY A 95 6.83 7.27 0.06
N GLY A 96 7.82 8.12 0.29
CA GLY A 96 8.92 7.82 1.18
C GLY A 96 8.39 7.80 2.61
N GLU A 97 8.32 8.99 3.22
CA GLU A 97 7.61 9.16 4.49
C GLU A 97 6.65 10.35 4.39
N PRO A 98 5.33 10.12 4.35
CA PRO A 98 4.37 11.19 4.13
C PRO A 98 4.34 12.23 5.27
N LEU A 99 4.71 11.85 6.49
CA LEU A 99 4.74 12.77 7.64
C LEU A 99 5.85 13.83 7.56
N LEU A 100 6.79 13.71 6.62
CA LEU A 100 7.77 14.74 6.32
C LEU A 100 7.13 16.02 5.75
N LEU A 101 5.95 15.92 5.14
CA LEU A 101 5.22 17.09 4.65
C LEU A 101 4.71 17.99 5.77
N GLY A 102 4.76 17.55 7.04
CA GLY A 102 4.26 18.32 8.18
C GLY A 102 2.79 18.70 8.04
N ASP A 103 2.49 19.98 8.21
CA ASP A 103 1.10 20.48 8.11
C ASP A 103 0.52 20.40 6.71
N ARG A 104 1.36 20.46 5.68
CA ARG A 104 0.94 20.36 4.27
C ARG A 104 0.30 19.02 3.91
N LEU A 105 0.61 17.94 4.65
CA LEU A 105 -0.09 16.67 4.54
C LEU A 105 -1.60 16.84 4.83
N PHE A 106 -1.90 17.57 5.88
CA PHE A 106 -3.29 17.76 6.31
C PHE A 106 -4.07 18.67 5.36
N ASP A 107 -3.42 19.65 4.72
CA ASP A 107 -4.07 20.47 3.69
C ASP A 107 -4.61 19.59 2.55
N ILE A 108 -3.84 18.59 2.10
CA ILE A 108 -4.25 17.65 1.06
C ILE A 108 -5.40 16.77 1.57
N MET A 109 -5.28 16.25 2.79
CA MET A 109 -6.29 15.38 3.38
C MET A 109 -7.61 16.11 3.65
N ASP A 110 -7.57 17.38 4.09
CA ASP A 110 -8.76 18.19 4.35
C ASP A 110 -9.60 18.35 3.08
N ILE A 111 -8.98 18.66 1.93
CA ILE A 111 -9.67 18.79 0.64
C ILE A 111 -10.41 17.50 0.26
N LEU A 112 -9.75 16.35 0.37
CA LEU A 112 -10.35 15.06 0.04
C LEU A 112 -11.41 14.63 1.07
N HIS A 113 -11.20 14.98 2.35
CA HIS A 113 -12.12 14.65 3.43
C HIS A 113 -13.49 15.34 3.30
N GLU A 114 -13.51 16.59 2.86
CA GLU A 114 -14.74 17.36 2.64
C GLU A 114 -15.67 16.66 1.64
N ASP A 115 -15.11 15.97 0.63
CA ASP A 115 -15.88 15.15 -0.31
C ASP A 115 -16.28 13.77 0.23
N GLY A 116 -15.79 13.43 1.42
CA GLY A 116 -16.12 12.16 2.08
C GLY A 116 -15.16 11.00 1.74
N THR A 117 -14.03 11.27 1.14
CA THR A 117 -12.97 10.27 0.91
C THR A 117 -12.54 9.59 2.22
N SER A 118 -12.37 8.28 2.21
CA SER A 118 -11.75 7.53 3.30
C SER A 118 -10.26 7.37 3.08
N PHE A 119 -9.50 7.23 4.17
CA PHE A 119 -8.04 7.19 4.07
C PHE A 119 -7.46 5.85 4.51
N VAL A 120 -6.37 5.50 3.87
CA VAL A 120 -5.31 4.63 4.40
C VAL A 120 -4.06 5.48 4.51
N VAL A 121 -3.40 5.47 5.65
CA VAL A 121 -2.08 6.08 5.79
C VAL A 121 -1.06 4.98 6.00
N ILE A 122 0.04 5.02 5.25
CA ILE A 122 1.17 4.11 5.37
C ILE A 122 2.38 4.94 5.80
N THR A 123 2.92 4.66 6.98
CA THR A 123 4.03 5.41 7.56
C THR A 123 5.00 4.48 8.30
N ASN A 124 6.23 4.93 8.45
CA ASN A 124 7.20 4.29 9.34
C ASN A 124 6.98 4.63 10.83
N GLY A 125 6.04 5.53 11.14
CA GLY A 125 5.66 5.89 12.50
C GLY A 125 6.64 6.82 13.24
N TYR A 126 7.83 7.04 12.72
CA TYR A 126 8.91 7.79 13.40
C TYR A 126 8.52 9.22 13.78
N LEU A 127 7.74 9.89 12.92
CA LEU A 127 7.35 11.29 13.07
C LEU A 127 5.97 11.49 13.68
N LEU A 128 5.31 10.42 14.14
CA LEU A 128 4.04 10.51 14.85
C LEU A 128 4.22 11.21 16.20
N THR A 129 3.38 12.21 16.45
CA THR A 129 3.28 12.91 17.74
C THR A 129 1.81 12.94 18.19
N PRO A 130 1.52 13.11 19.49
CA PRO A 130 0.14 13.23 19.98
C PRO A 130 -0.67 14.32 19.24
N GLU A 131 -0.05 15.44 18.88
CA GLU A 131 -0.70 16.54 18.14
C GLU A 131 -1.11 16.09 16.74
N LYS A 132 -0.22 15.38 16.01
CA LYS A 132 -0.54 14.82 14.69
C LYS A 132 -1.65 13.77 14.79
N VAL A 133 -1.58 12.89 15.79
CA VAL A 133 -2.62 11.87 16.03
C VAL A 133 -3.97 12.51 16.31
N LYS A 134 -4.01 13.57 17.13
CA LYS A 134 -5.23 14.36 17.35
C LYS A 134 -5.78 14.97 16.06
N ARG A 135 -4.91 15.41 15.13
CA ARG A 135 -5.37 15.88 13.80
C ARG A 135 -5.93 14.72 12.97
N PHE A 136 -5.26 13.58 12.97
CA PHE A 136 -5.74 12.40 12.26
C PHE A 136 -7.12 11.93 12.74
N SER A 137 -7.46 12.07 14.02
CA SER A 137 -8.77 11.66 14.56
C SER A 137 -9.98 12.34 13.90
N LYS A 138 -9.77 13.40 13.12
CA LYS A 138 -10.85 14.09 12.36
C LYS A 138 -11.25 13.32 11.10
N TYR A 139 -10.37 12.47 10.56
CA TYR A 139 -10.59 11.82 9.28
C TYR A 139 -11.22 10.45 9.44
N ARG A 140 -11.84 10.00 8.36
CA ARG A 140 -12.38 8.65 8.27
C ARG A 140 -11.30 7.73 7.72
N PHE A 141 -10.83 6.79 8.53
CA PHE A 141 -9.84 5.78 8.14
C PHE A 141 -10.51 4.46 7.79
N TYR A 142 -10.01 3.83 6.73
CA TYR A 142 -10.18 2.41 6.52
C TYR A 142 -9.19 1.65 7.43
N TRP A 143 -7.92 2.07 7.45
CA TRP A 143 -6.93 1.76 8.46
C TRP A 143 -5.76 2.75 8.45
N PHE A 144 -4.98 2.71 9.52
CA PHE A 144 -3.71 3.42 9.65
C PHE A 144 -2.60 2.37 9.80
N GLN A 145 -1.67 2.31 8.84
CA GLN A 145 -0.62 1.29 8.79
C GLN A 145 0.70 1.85 9.30
N ILE A 146 1.27 1.15 10.30
CA ILE A 146 2.61 1.44 10.79
C ILE A 146 3.50 0.23 10.51
N SER A 147 4.70 0.50 10.01
CA SER A 147 5.66 -0.52 9.66
C SER A 147 6.58 -0.83 10.83
N ILE A 148 6.54 -2.09 11.33
CA ILE A 148 7.40 -2.58 12.40
C ILE A 148 7.98 -3.95 12.00
N ASP A 149 9.32 -4.04 11.83
CA ASP A 149 9.99 -5.22 11.28
C ASP A 149 10.83 -6.01 12.28
N GLY A 150 10.61 -5.82 13.55
CA GLY A 150 11.23 -6.60 14.61
C GLY A 150 10.53 -6.42 15.94
N VAL A 151 10.60 -7.42 16.81
CA VAL A 151 10.06 -7.32 18.18
C VAL A 151 10.98 -6.55 19.11
N THR A 152 12.22 -6.36 18.71
CA THR A 152 13.24 -5.61 19.45
C THR A 152 13.80 -4.45 18.61
N PRO A 153 14.35 -3.41 19.28
CA PRO A 153 15.01 -2.30 18.60
C PRO A 153 16.14 -2.75 17.67
N GLU A 154 16.94 -3.74 18.10
CA GLU A 154 18.12 -4.18 17.35
C GLU A 154 17.74 -4.69 15.96
N VAL A 155 16.74 -5.57 15.89
CA VAL A 155 16.29 -6.18 14.62
C VAL A 155 15.63 -5.14 13.72
N HIS A 156 14.73 -4.33 14.28
CA HIS A 156 14.01 -3.32 13.50
C HIS A 156 14.94 -2.21 13.00
N ASP A 157 15.75 -1.63 13.89
CA ASP A 157 16.60 -0.48 13.57
C ASP A 157 17.68 -0.83 12.56
N GLU A 158 18.25 -2.05 12.64
CA GLU A 158 19.19 -2.54 11.63
C GLU A 158 18.55 -2.65 10.25
N PHE A 159 17.35 -3.23 10.19
CA PHE A 159 16.62 -3.43 8.94
C PHE A 159 16.13 -2.11 8.33
N ARG A 160 15.71 -1.17 9.18
CA ARG A 160 15.23 0.17 8.80
C ARG A 160 16.33 1.21 8.64
N GLY A 161 17.57 0.90 9.07
CA GLY A 161 18.76 1.70 8.89
C GLY A 161 18.88 2.95 9.79
N VAL A 162 18.03 3.07 10.83
CA VAL A 162 18.06 4.21 11.74
C VAL A 162 17.81 3.78 13.18
N LYS A 163 18.78 4.02 14.06
CA LYS A 163 18.69 3.74 15.49
C LYS A 163 17.58 4.54 16.16
N GLY A 164 16.79 3.89 17.02
CA GLY A 164 15.64 4.48 17.74
C GLY A 164 14.37 4.53 16.89
N SER A 165 14.36 3.98 15.69
CA SER A 165 13.17 3.93 14.84
C SER A 165 12.10 3.00 15.39
N TRP A 166 12.49 1.89 16.05
CA TRP A 166 11.57 0.97 16.70
C TRP A 166 10.76 1.64 17.82
N GLU A 167 11.44 2.33 18.73
CA GLU A 167 10.78 3.00 19.88
C GLU A 167 9.76 4.05 19.38
N ARG A 168 10.13 4.78 18.32
CA ARG A 168 9.26 5.79 17.70
C ARG A 168 8.05 5.15 17.04
N ALA A 169 8.24 4.07 16.27
CA ALA A 169 7.16 3.35 15.60
C ALA A 169 6.19 2.72 16.61
N VAL A 170 6.71 2.07 17.66
CA VAL A 170 5.89 1.46 18.72
C VAL A 170 5.10 2.54 19.48
N LYS A 171 5.75 3.65 19.86
CA LYS A 171 5.05 4.78 20.49
C LYS A 171 3.95 5.32 19.59
N GLY A 172 4.23 5.52 18.30
CA GLY A 172 3.25 5.97 17.33
C GLY A 172 2.07 5.00 17.19
N ALA A 173 2.31 3.69 17.22
CA ALA A 173 1.27 2.66 17.19
C ALA A 173 0.34 2.74 18.42
N ILE A 174 0.91 2.93 19.61
CA ILE A 174 0.15 3.12 20.85
C ILE A 174 -0.75 4.37 20.75
N GLU A 175 -0.21 5.50 20.28
CA GLU A 175 -0.98 6.73 20.13
C GLU A 175 -2.14 6.58 19.14
N ILE A 176 -1.92 5.93 17.98
CA ILE A 176 -2.97 5.65 16.98
C ILE A 176 -4.05 4.74 17.55
N SER A 177 -3.66 3.68 18.26
CA SER A 177 -4.58 2.76 18.91
C SER A 177 -5.42 3.45 19.98
N ASN A 178 -4.79 4.24 20.85
CA ASN A 178 -5.47 5.00 21.91
C ASN A 178 -6.45 6.04 21.36
N ALA A 179 -6.19 6.58 20.17
CA ALA A 179 -7.09 7.49 19.49
C ALA A 179 -8.30 6.79 18.83
N GLY A 180 -8.41 5.46 18.92
CA GLY A 180 -9.48 4.67 18.30
C GLY A 180 -9.39 4.60 16.78
N ILE A 181 -8.26 4.94 16.18
CA ILE A 181 -8.02 4.82 14.75
C ILE A 181 -7.67 3.36 14.44
N PRO A 182 -8.32 2.71 13.44
CA PRO A 182 -8.03 1.31 13.11
C PRO A 182 -6.56 1.10 12.76
N LEU A 183 -5.79 0.49 13.66
CA LEU A 183 -4.36 0.24 13.50
C LEU A 183 -4.12 -1.07 12.75
N VAL A 184 -3.21 -1.02 11.79
CA VAL A 184 -2.62 -2.19 11.10
C VAL A 184 -1.11 -2.13 11.25
N ILE A 185 -0.49 -3.24 11.65
CA ILE A 185 0.96 -3.39 11.62
C ILE A 185 1.36 -4.11 10.33
N ALA A 186 2.30 -3.52 9.60
CA ALA A 186 2.95 -4.18 8.48
C ALA A 186 4.35 -4.65 8.92
N HIS A 187 4.61 -5.94 8.74
CA HIS A 187 5.86 -6.59 9.09
C HIS A 187 6.44 -7.29 7.87
N THR A 188 7.63 -6.88 7.46
CA THR A 188 8.37 -7.52 6.38
C THR A 188 9.19 -8.66 6.93
N VAL A 189 8.89 -9.88 6.49
CA VAL A 189 9.58 -11.10 6.95
C VAL A 189 10.82 -11.34 6.11
N THR A 190 11.93 -11.60 6.79
CA THR A 190 13.25 -11.88 6.21
C THR A 190 13.87 -13.09 6.93
N PRO A 191 14.95 -13.68 6.41
CA PRO A 191 15.68 -14.74 7.12
C PRO A 191 16.11 -14.34 8.54
N GLN A 192 16.40 -13.04 8.75
CA GLN A 192 16.89 -12.51 10.03
C GLN A 192 15.79 -12.35 11.10
N ASN A 193 14.51 -12.24 10.70
CA ASN A 193 13.41 -12.02 11.63
C ASN A 193 12.29 -13.08 11.59
N ILE A 194 12.36 -14.05 10.69
CA ILE A 194 11.32 -15.08 10.51
C ILE A 194 11.03 -15.85 11.83
N ALA A 195 12.03 -16.05 12.67
CA ALA A 195 11.86 -16.70 13.96
C ALA A 195 11.01 -15.87 14.95
N GLN A 196 10.88 -14.56 14.71
CA GLN A 196 10.11 -13.63 15.54
C GLN A 196 8.65 -13.45 15.09
N VAL A 197 8.18 -14.15 14.07
CA VAL A 197 6.84 -13.94 13.48
C VAL A 197 5.72 -14.11 14.50
N GLU A 198 5.81 -15.11 15.38
CA GLU A 198 4.81 -15.31 16.45
C GLU A 198 4.82 -14.17 17.47
N ASP A 199 6.01 -13.75 17.90
CA ASP A 199 6.18 -12.64 18.83
C ASP A 199 5.72 -11.32 18.24
N MET A 200 5.90 -11.13 16.90
CA MET A 200 5.38 -9.98 16.17
C MET A 200 3.85 -9.95 16.13
N VAL A 201 3.20 -11.11 16.00
CA VAL A 201 1.73 -11.20 16.08
C VAL A 201 1.26 -10.82 17.50
N GLU A 202 1.92 -11.35 18.53
CA GLU A 202 1.61 -11.03 19.93
C GLU A 202 1.85 -9.52 20.21
N LEU A 203 2.98 -8.96 19.78
CA LEU A 203 3.27 -7.54 19.92
C LEU A 203 2.18 -6.70 19.25
N SER A 204 1.81 -7.04 18.00
CA SER A 204 0.78 -6.32 17.26
C SER A 204 -0.57 -6.35 17.97
N PHE A 205 -0.95 -7.50 18.51
CA PHE A 205 -2.16 -7.63 19.31
C PHE A 205 -2.12 -6.75 20.58
N ARG A 206 -1.00 -6.74 21.30
CA ARG A 206 -0.82 -5.89 22.50
C ARG A 206 -0.80 -4.40 22.20
N LEU A 207 -0.35 -4.00 21.02
CA LEU A 207 -0.42 -2.62 20.54
C LEU A 207 -1.85 -2.20 20.16
N GLY A 208 -2.82 -3.11 20.21
CA GLY A 208 -4.21 -2.83 19.84
C GLY A 208 -4.46 -2.85 18.33
N ALA A 209 -3.57 -3.44 17.55
CA ALA A 209 -3.78 -3.58 16.12
C ALA A 209 -4.95 -4.53 15.83
N SER A 210 -5.83 -4.11 14.92
CA SER A 210 -6.90 -4.95 14.40
C SER A 210 -6.40 -5.99 13.41
N ARG A 211 -5.24 -5.74 12.80
CA ARG A 211 -4.62 -6.59 11.77
C ARG A 211 -3.10 -6.49 11.81
N ILE A 212 -2.44 -7.62 11.50
CA ILE A 212 -1.05 -7.65 11.07
C ILE A 212 -0.95 -8.18 9.64
N ILE A 213 -0.13 -7.54 8.81
CA ILE A 213 0.21 -7.97 7.45
C ILE A 213 1.65 -8.49 7.49
N LEU A 214 1.82 -9.76 7.21
CA LEU A 214 3.12 -10.42 7.08
C LEU A 214 3.49 -10.44 5.61
N GLY A 215 4.44 -9.59 5.23
CA GLY A 215 4.89 -9.40 3.86
C GLY A 215 6.24 -10.05 3.61
N GLU A 216 6.46 -10.54 2.39
CA GLU A 216 7.75 -10.99 1.90
C GLU A 216 8.48 -9.85 1.19
N VAL A 217 9.81 -9.91 1.21
CA VAL A 217 10.62 -8.99 0.40
C VAL A 217 10.52 -9.41 -1.06
N LEU A 218 10.10 -8.48 -1.90
CA LEU A 218 10.16 -8.65 -3.35
C LEU A 218 11.40 -7.94 -3.90
N PRO A 219 12.11 -8.49 -4.91
CA PRO A 219 13.31 -7.92 -5.47
C PRO A 219 12.98 -6.64 -6.27
N SER A 220 12.80 -5.54 -5.54
CA SER A 220 12.50 -4.21 -6.07
C SER A 220 13.29 -3.14 -5.32
N GLY A 221 13.66 -2.07 -6.00
CA GLY A 221 14.37 -0.94 -5.40
C GLY A 221 15.67 -1.35 -4.72
N ARG A 222 15.84 -1.00 -3.42
CA ARG A 222 17.05 -1.37 -2.66
C ARG A 222 17.17 -2.87 -2.39
N ALA A 223 16.08 -3.62 -2.37
CA ALA A 223 16.11 -5.07 -2.17
C ALA A 223 16.86 -5.82 -3.31
N ILE A 224 16.95 -5.24 -4.51
CA ILE A 224 17.72 -5.82 -5.64
C ILE A 224 19.20 -6.01 -5.28
N SER A 225 19.74 -5.13 -4.43
CA SER A 225 21.15 -5.17 -4.00
C SER A 225 21.35 -5.82 -2.62
N ASN A 226 20.28 -6.33 -2.00
CA ASN A 226 20.26 -6.95 -0.68
C ASN A 226 19.57 -8.32 -0.75
N GLU A 227 20.15 -9.26 -1.51
CA GLU A 227 19.51 -10.58 -1.72
C GLU A 227 19.44 -11.42 -0.44
N ASP A 228 20.28 -11.14 0.55
CA ASP A 228 20.31 -11.79 1.87
C ASP A 228 19.05 -11.59 2.73
N ILE A 229 18.20 -10.61 2.38
CA ILE A 229 16.93 -10.37 3.05
C ILE A 229 15.74 -11.10 2.40
N ILE A 230 15.96 -11.82 1.30
CA ILE A 230 14.91 -12.53 0.56
C ILE A 230 14.79 -13.95 1.08
N LEU A 231 13.57 -14.36 1.45
CA LEU A 231 13.30 -15.73 1.90
C LEU A 231 13.51 -16.72 0.75
N ASN A 232 14.17 -17.81 1.02
CA ASN A 232 14.24 -18.95 0.11
C ASN A 232 12.93 -19.77 0.15
N HIS A 233 12.83 -20.79 -0.70
CA HIS A 233 11.62 -21.61 -0.84
C HIS A 233 11.23 -22.33 0.47
N ASP A 234 12.18 -22.90 1.18
CA ASP A 234 11.92 -23.64 2.43
C ASP A 234 11.46 -22.69 3.55
N GLU A 235 12.10 -21.52 3.66
CA GLU A 235 11.72 -20.46 4.60
C GLU A 235 10.31 -19.96 4.33
N LYS A 236 9.92 -19.80 3.07
CA LYS A 236 8.55 -19.40 2.70
C LYS A 236 7.53 -20.46 3.08
N ASN A 237 7.80 -21.73 2.78
CA ASN A 237 6.90 -22.82 3.17
C ASN A 237 6.74 -22.89 4.70
N CYS A 238 7.82 -22.71 5.45
CA CYS A 238 7.79 -22.61 6.89
C CYS A 238 6.94 -21.44 7.38
N LEU A 239 7.14 -20.25 6.79
CA LEU A 239 6.35 -19.04 7.09
C LEU A 239 4.86 -19.26 6.82
N TYR A 240 4.50 -19.88 5.69
CA TYR A 240 3.09 -20.09 5.35
C TYR A 240 2.39 -21.07 6.30
N GLY A 241 3.08 -22.15 6.67
CA GLY A 241 2.58 -23.06 7.71
C GLY A 241 2.39 -22.35 9.05
N LYS A 242 3.37 -21.52 9.44
CA LYS A 242 3.31 -20.75 10.68
C LYS A 242 2.17 -19.73 10.68
N ILE A 243 1.94 -19.04 9.56
CA ILE A 243 0.80 -18.10 9.42
C ILE A 243 -0.54 -18.84 9.63
N GLN A 244 -0.72 -20.01 9.04
CA GLN A 244 -1.96 -20.79 9.22
C GLN A 244 -2.18 -21.21 10.68
N GLU A 245 -1.13 -21.68 11.37
CA GLU A 245 -1.16 -21.97 12.80
C GLU A 245 -1.58 -20.75 13.62
N LEU A 246 -0.94 -19.60 13.37
CA LEU A 246 -1.20 -18.37 14.09
C LEU A 246 -2.60 -17.80 13.80
N GLN A 247 -3.13 -17.95 12.59
CA GLN A 247 -4.50 -17.58 12.27
C GLN A 247 -5.52 -18.36 13.12
N MET A 248 -5.27 -19.65 13.38
CA MET A 248 -6.09 -20.46 14.29
C MET A 248 -5.91 -20.04 15.76
N LYS A 249 -4.66 -19.86 16.21
CA LYS A 249 -4.34 -19.48 17.59
C LYS A 249 -4.91 -18.12 17.99
N TYR A 250 -4.89 -17.15 17.08
CA TYR A 250 -5.34 -15.78 17.30
C TYR A 250 -6.72 -15.47 16.70
N GLN A 251 -7.48 -16.49 16.35
CA GLN A 251 -8.85 -16.35 15.85
C GLN A 251 -9.66 -15.43 16.79
N ASN A 252 -10.35 -14.46 16.20
CA ASN A 252 -11.14 -13.42 16.89
C ASN A 252 -10.34 -12.44 17.79
N LYS A 253 -9.01 -12.48 17.77
CA LYS A 253 -8.17 -11.54 18.52
C LYS A 253 -7.54 -10.50 17.59
N ILE A 254 -6.88 -10.95 16.53
CA ILE A 254 -6.26 -10.11 15.52
C ILE A 254 -6.37 -10.79 14.14
N ASP A 255 -6.63 -10.02 13.09
CA ASP A 255 -6.66 -10.53 11.72
C ASP A 255 -5.21 -10.64 11.19
N ILE A 256 -4.76 -11.86 10.91
CA ILE A 256 -3.42 -12.12 10.39
C ILE A 256 -3.52 -12.35 8.89
N LYS A 257 -2.91 -11.46 8.10
CA LYS A 257 -2.88 -11.57 6.64
C LYS A 257 -1.45 -11.77 6.15
N ARG A 258 -1.30 -12.64 5.15
CA ARG A 258 -0.14 -12.64 4.28
C ARG A 258 -0.31 -11.52 3.25
N SER A 259 0.76 -10.83 2.84
CA SER A 259 0.72 -10.03 1.61
C SER A 259 0.30 -10.94 0.45
N GLY A 260 -0.62 -10.46 -0.38
CA GLY A 260 -1.21 -11.30 -1.43
C GLY A 260 -0.18 -11.83 -2.40
N GLU A 261 -0.47 -12.98 -3.01
CA GLU A 261 0.30 -13.50 -4.14
C GLU A 261 0.25 -12.50 -5.29
N LEU A 262 1.43 -12.16 -5.81
CA LEU A 262 1.56 -11.15 -6.86
C LEU A 262 0.70 -11.46 -8.07
N SER A 263 0.75 -12.71 -8.55
CA SER A 263 -0.03 -13.19 -9.68
C SER A 263 -1.54 -13.06 -9.44
N PHE A 264 -2.02 -13.45 -8.27
CA PHE A 264 -3.44 -13.30 -7.92
C PHE A 264 -3.88 -11.83 -7.94
N GLN A 265 -3.08 -10.94 -7.35
CA GLN A 265 -3.39 -9.51 -7.31
C GLN A 265 -3.41 -8.90 -8.71
N MET A 266 -2.42 -9.20 -9.56
CA MET A 266 -2.36 -8.68 -10.92
C MET A 266 -3.51 -9.20 -11.79
N LYS A 267 -3.83 -10.49 -11.73
CA LYS A 267 -4.98 -11.08 -12.41
C LYS A 267 -6.31 -10.50 -11.93
N ARG A 268 -6.41 -10.18 -10.64
CA ARG A 268 -7.59 -9.52 -10.08
C ARG A 268 -7.81 -8.14 -10.69
N TYR A 269 -6.79 -7.33 -10.87
CA TYR A 269 -6.90 -5.99 -11.49
C TYR A 269 -7.37 -6.07 -12.94
N SER A 270 -7.02 -7.12 -13.67
CA SER A 270 -7.54 -7.36 -15.03
C SER A 270 -9.06 -7.58 -15.06
N ILE A 271 -9.64 -8.08 -13.97
CA ILE A 271 -11.09 -8.26 -13.80
C ILE A 271 -11.74 -7.01 -13.22
N GLU A 272 -11.10 -6.42 -12.22
CA GLU A 272 -11.56 -5.24 -11.47
C GLU A 272 -10.82 -3.98 -11.95
N ASN A 273 -11.03 -3.63 -13.20
CA ASN A 273 -10.32 -2.55 -13.90
C ASN A 273 -10.48 -1.14 -13.30
N ASN A 274 -11.47 -0.93 -12.42
CA ASN A 274 -11.66 0.32 -11.68
C ASN A 274 -10.91 0.36 -10.34
N ALA A 275 -10.11 -0.64 -10.01
CA ALA A 275 -9.62 -0.84 -8.63
C ALA A 275 -8.73 0.30 -8.12
N GLY A 276 -7.69 0.67 -8.84
CA GLY A 276 -6.76 1.68 -8.32
C GLY A 276 -5.62 2.04 -9.25
N GLY A 277 -4.76 2.91 -8.74
CA GLY A 277 -3.51 3.32 -9.35
C GLY A 277 -2.71 4.20 -8.39
N ILE A 278 -1.47 4.46 -8.73
CA ILE A 278 -0.50 5.17 -7.89
C ILE A 278 -0.01 6.42 -8.60
N ILE A 279 -0.12 7.56 -7.96
CA ILE A 279 0.51 8.79 -8.43
C ILE A 279 1.80 8.99 -7.64
N ARG A 280 2.91 9.06 -8.38
CA ARG A 280 4.26 9.12 -7.82
C ARG A 280 4.71 10.56 -7.57
N PRO A 281 5.79 10.77 -6.78
CA PRO A 281 6.30 12.10 -6.48
C PRO A 281 6.76 12.89 -7.72
N ASN A 282 7.11 12.22 -8.80
CA ASN A 282 7.47 12.85 -10.08
C ASN A 282 6.26 13.10 -11.02
N GLY A 283 5.04 12.82 -10.53
CA GLY A 283 3.79 13.00 -11.27
C GLY A 283 3.38 11.81 -12.15
N GLU A 284 4.15 10.76 -12.24
CA GLU A 284 3.79 9.56 -12.99
C GLU A 284 2.57 8.88 -12.39
N PHE A 285 1.64 8.45 -13.25
CA PHE A 285 0.51 7.62 -12.87
C PHE A 285 0.83 6.17 -13.22
N ARG A 286 1.10 5.38 -12.20
CA ARG A 286 1.50 3.98 -12.26
C ARG A 286 0.35 3.06 -11.93
N LEU A 287 0.27 1.89 -12.59
CA LEU A 287 -0.80 0.92 -12.36
C LEU A 287 -0.73 0.30 -10.96
N ASP A 288 0.45 -0.14 -10.54
CA ASP A 288 0.68 -0.82 -9.25
C ASP A 288 2.14 -0.67 -8.81
N CYS A 289 2.43 -0.82 -7.51
CA CYS A 289 3.79 -0.72 -6.98
C CYS A 289 4.74 -1.82 -7.50
N MET A 290 4.22 -2.95 -7.95
CA MET A 290 5.00 -4.08 -8.45
C MET A 290 4.97 -4.22 -9.97
N ALA A 291 3.97 -3.67 -10.65
CA ALA A 291 3.88 -3.69 -12.10
C ALA A 291 4.68 -2.52 -12.72
N PRO A 292 5.63 -2.78 -13.65
CA PRO A 292 6.50 -1.74 -14.20
C PRO A 292 5.80 -0.93 -15.30
N PHE A 293 4.55 -0.49 -15.07
CA PHE A 293 3.73 0.18 -16.07
C PHE A 293 3.21 1.52 -15.58
N ILE A 294 3.39 2.55 -16.42
CA ILE A 294 2.82 3.88 -16.25
C ILE A 294 1.81 4.17 -17.35
N ILE A 295 0.79 4.98 -17.02
CA ILE A 295 -0.25 5.40 -17.96
C ILE A 295 0.05 6.79 -18.51
N GLY A 296 0.83 7.58 -17.79
CA GLY A 296 1.21 8.93 -18.16
C GLY A 296 1.69 9.74 -16.95
N ASN A 297 1.56 11.06 -17.03
CA ASN A 297 2.05 11.96 -15.98
C ASN A 297 1.05 13.10 -15.73
N VAL A 298 0.59 13.25 -14.48
CA VAL A 298 -0.41 14.25 -14.07
C VAL A 298 0.07 15.70 -14.21
N LEU A 299 1.38 15.93 -14.35
CA LEU A 299 1.94 17.25 -14.63
C LEU A 299 1.81 17.67 -16.11
N LYS A 300 1.47 16.71 -17.00
CA LYS A 300 1.37 16.92 -18.44
C LYS A 300 -0.07 16.78 -18.94
N THR A 301 -0.83 15.83 -18.38
CA THR A 301 -2.18 15.50 -18.81
C THR A 301 -3.09 15.36 -17.59
N PRO A 302 -4.32 15.91 -17.62
CA PRO A 302 -5.27 15.74 -16.51
C PRO A 302 -5.49 14.26 -16.17
N LEU A 303 -5.50 13.93 -14.88
CA LEU A 303 -5.65 12.55 -14.39
C LEU A 303 -6.90 11.87 -14.96
N LYS A 304 -8.03 12.57 -14.98
CA LYS A 304 -9.31 12.06 -15.52
C LYS A 304 -9.20 11.68 -16.99
N GLU A 305 -8.54 12.50 -17.80
CA GLU A 305 -8.34 12.23 -19.21
C GLU A 305 -7.49 10.96 -19.40
N MET A 306 -6.33 10.89 -18.73
CA MET A 306 -5.48 9.69 -18.77
C MET A 306 -6.24 8.43 -18.33
N TRP A 307 -7.02 8.54 -17.26
CA TRP A 307 -7.79 7.40 -16.75
C TRP A 307 -8.83 6.92 -17.75
N LEU A 308 -9.64 7.84 -18.30
CA LEU A 308 -10.74 7.48 -19.21
C LEU A 308 -10.27 7.03 -20.60
N THR A 309 -9.11 7.51 -21.06
CA THR A 309 -8.56 7.14 -22.39
C THR A 309 -7.72 5.87 -22.34
N HIS A 310 -6.87 5.70 -21.32
CA HIS A 310 -5.89 4.63 -21.24
C HIS A 310 -6.06 3.78 -19.96
N GLY A 311 -6.17 4.41 -18.80
CA GLY A 311 -6.05 3.75 -17.50
C GLY A 311 -7.06 2.64 -17.27
N ILE A 312 -8.32 2.84 -17.68
CA ILE A 312 -9.38 1.85 -17.48
C ILE A 312 -9.15 0.54 -18.24
N ASN A 313 -8.40 0.59 -19.33
CA ASN A 313 -8.08 -0.57 -20.16
C ASN A 313 -6.62 -1.04 -20.00
N ALA A 314 -5.80 -0.29 -19.28
CA ALA A 314 -4.36 -0.58 -19.18
C ALA A 314 -4.07 -1.99 -18.65
N TRP A 315 -4.85 -2.48 -17.67
CA TRP A 315 -4.71 -3.86 -17.17
C TRP A 315 -5.03 -4.94 -18.21
N LYS A 316 -5.64 -4.58 -19.34
CA LYS A 316 -5.99 -5.51 -20.43
C LYS A 316 -5.10 -5.34 -21.66
N SER A 317 -4.15 -4.41 -21.64
CA SER A 317 -3.18 -4.24 -22.74
C SER A 317 -2.34 -5.51 -22.91
N GLU A 318 -1.85 -5.74 -24.11
CA GLU A 318 -1.06 -6.91 -24.45
C GLU A 318 0.22 -6.98 -23.61
N GLU A 319 0.90 -5.86 -23.42
CA GLU A 319 2.13 -5.75 -22.64
C GLU A 319 1.90 -6.15 -21.18
N VAL A 320 0.84 -5.63 -20.55
CA VAL A 320 0.49 -5.93 -19.17
C VAL A 320 0.07 -7.39 -19.01
N GLN A 321 -0.72 -7.93 -19.96
CA GLN A 321 -1.13 -9.34 -19.94
C GLN A 321 0.06 -10.29 -20.12
N ASN A 322 1.01 -9.96 -21.02
CA ASN A 322 2.24 -10.72 -21.18
C ASN A 322 3.06 -10.73 -19.89
N PHE A 323 3.18 -9.59 -19.22
CA PHE A 323 3.82 -9.50 -17.91
C PHE A 323 3.10 -10.38 -16.88
N ILE A 324 1.78 -10.26 -16.73
CA ILE A 324 0.99 -11.07 -15.79
C ILE A 324 1.16 -12.57 -16.04
N ASN A 325 1.15 -12.99 -17.32
CA ASN A 325 1.31 -14.38 -17.69
C ASN A 325 2.76 -14.90 -17.51
N SER A 326 3.74 -14.01 -17.47
CA SER A 326 5.13 -14.37 -17.17
C SER A 326 5.36 -14.57 -15.67
N ILE A 327 4.42 -14.11 -14.84
CA ILE A 327 4.48 -14.31 -13.41
C ILE A 327 4.15 -15.77 -13.10
N ASP A 328 5.16 -16.56 -12.72
CA ASP A 328 5.04 -17.93 -12.25
C ASP A 328 5.27 -17.94 -10.72
N ASP A 329 4.22 -18.13 -9.97
CA ASP A 329 4.24 -18.06 -8.51
C ASP A 329 5.18 -19.09 -7.87
N ASP A 330 5.48 -20.19 -8.57
CA ASP A 330 6.38 -21.24 -8.09
C ASP A 330 7.86 -21.02 -8.46
N LYS A 331 8.14 -20.21 -9.47
CA LYS A 331 9.50 -19.98 -10.00
C LYS A 331 10.06 -18.57 -9.77
N GLN A 332 9.27 -17.69 -9.16
CA GLN A 332 9.44 -16.26 -9.31
C GLN A 332 10.39 -15.55 -8.41
N GLU A 333 10.94 -16.23 -7.51
CA GLU A 333 11.62 -15.63 -6.41
C GLU A 333 12.94 -14.92 -6.74
N GLY A 334 13.37 -14.96 -7.97
CA GLY A 334 14.56 -14.24 -8.44
C GLY A 334 14.40 -13.58 -9.81
N SER A 335 13.30 -13.81 -10.52
CA SER A 335 13.23 -13.43 -11.95
C SER A 335 12.58 -12.07 -12.22
N ILE A 336 11.73 -11.54 -11.34
CA ILE A 336 11.13 -10.22 -11.53
C ILE A 336 11.86 -9.19 -10.66
N LYS A 337 12.93 -8.65 -11.21
CA LYS A 337 13.58 -7.46 -10.64
C LYS A 337 12.82 -6.24 -11.13
N ASN A 338 11.97 -5.66 -10.28
CA ASN A 338 11.29 -4.41 -10.61
C ASN A 338 12.25 -3.23 -10.44
N HIS A 339 12.81 -2.81 -11.55
CA HIS A 339 13.59 -1.57 -11.61
C HIS A 339 12.62 -0.41 -11.80
N ILE A 340 12.27 0.27 -10.72
CA ILE A 340 11.32 1.40 -10.70
C ILE A 340 11.70 2.57 -11.64
N ASP A 341 12.90 2.55 -12.20
CA ASP A 341 13.42 3.55 -13.14
C ASP A 341 13.26 3.13 -14.61
N LYS A 342 12.65 1.97 -14.85
CA LYS A 342 12.45 1.40 -16.19
C LYS A 342 10.98 1.09 -16.45
N ASP A 343 10.09 1.93 -15.93
CA ASP A 343 8.66 1.76 -16.13
C ASP A 343 8.30 1.97 -17.62
N ILE A 344 7.37 1.15 -18.10
CA ILE A 344 6.91 1.11 -19.49
C ILE A 344 5.61 1.90 -19.59
N LEU A 345 5.53 2.80 -20.57
CA LEU A 345 4.29 3.51 -20.90
C LEU A 345 3.34 2.56 -21.65
N VAL A 346 2.12 2.39 -21.18
CA VAL A 346 1.06 1.52 -21.74
C VAL A 346 -0.22 2.30 -22.02
#